data_7e4af075d96384ab9e817345cac0c1ad
#
_entry.id   7e4af075d96384ab9e817345cac0c1ad
#
_cell.length_a   1.000
_cell.length_b   1.000
_cell.length_c   1.000
_cell.angle_alpha   90.00
_cell.angle_beta   90.00
_cell.angle_gamma   90.00
#
_symmetry.space_group_name_H-M   'P 1'
#
loop_
_entity.id
_entity.type
_entity.pdbx_description
1 polymer ?
#
loop_
_entity_poly.entity_id
_entity_poly.type
_entity_poly.pdbx_seq_one_letter_code
_entity_poly.pdbx_strand_id
1 'polypeptide(L)'
;MELDETLEVIKNNFSNNQNKLFKKIEPDTNRQVAIGLISLQGVEKTSQAEIEVIASLISQFSPLEIDNFQNSPRRITLKGQFPNGHIVYIEPQYKVGNINPKAQPWAIDLVLRLNRWIGQDLVEIAAIGIEYDGHIAHYVESKIKSTYKRDAIITSNEGFQSLRISPEQWKSSKEDLKKAIKKYFEHHIKKIEKVQLSTINAQDFNKLIYENENENENEVISTVTCPLCNGRGSLAGEDCPICNGMGSVKRYIAAKVNLSNYEKFTCPDCRSIKLDCRTCNGEGSISREKALEM
;
A
#
# COMPACT_ATOMS: atom_id res chain seq x y z
N MET A 1 11.48 35.65 -5.82
CA MET A 1 12.69 34.95 -6.31
C MET A 1 12.22 33.61 -6.83
N GLU A 2 12.40 33.34 -8.09
CA GLU A 2 12.03 32.08 -8.70
C GLU A 2 12.83 30.93 -8.06
N LEU A 3 12.29 29.70 -8.13
CA LEU A 3 12.93 28.51 -7.54
C LEU A 3 14.38 28.35 -8.03
N ASP A 4 14.59 28.52 -9.34
CA ASP A 4 15.91 28.38 -9.95
C ASP A 4 16.93 29.37 -9.41
N GLU A 5 16.56 30.63 -9.25
CA GLU A 5 17.44 31.66 -8.65
C GLU A 5 17.82 31.27 -7.22
N THR A 6 16.85 30.80 -6.43
CA THR A 6 17.08 30.34 -5.06
C THR A 6 18.06 29.19 -5.02
N LEU A 7 17.89 28.20 -5.88
CA LEU A 7 18.77 27.02 -5.95
C LEU A 7 20.17 27.40 -6.41
N GLU A 8 20.33 28.30 -7.37
CA GLU A 8 21.66 28.78 -7.80
C GLU A 8 22.38 29.54 -6.67
N VAL A 9 21.68 30.38 -5.91
CA VAL A 9 22.26 31.03 -4.72
C VAL A 9 22.75 30.00 -3.70
N ILE A 10 21.98 28.94 -3.45
CA ILE A 10 22.37 27.84 -2.57
C ILE A 10 23.61 27.12 -3.14
N LYS A 11 23.61 26.82 -4.44
CA LYS A 11 24.71 26.14 -5.12
C LYS A 11 26.03 26.91 -5.05
N ASN A 12 25.96 28.23 -5.20
CA ASN A 12 27.14 29.10 -5.14
C ASN A 12 27.78 29.13 -3.75
N ASN A 13 27.02 28.77 -2.69
CA ASN A 13 27.50 28.68 -1.32
C ASN A 13 27.97 27.27 -0.91
N PHE A 14 28.03 26.32 -1.84
CA PHE A 14 28.47 24.96 -1.54
C PHE A 14 29.94 24.91 -1.14
N SER A 15 30.23 24.21 -0.05
CA SER A 15 31.58 23.85 0.35
C SER A 15 32.23 22.89 -0.67
N ASN A 16 33.53 22.70 -0.59
CA ASN A 16 34.26 21.75 -1.43
C ASN A 16 33.70 20.32 -1.37
N ASN A 17 33.29 19.88 -0.17
CA ASN A 17 32.68 18.55 -0.01
C ASN A 17 31.30 18.47 -0.62
N GLN A 18 30.48 19.50 -0.49
CA GLN A 18 29.17 19.58 -1.15
C GLN A 18 29.29 19.63 -2.67
N ASN A 19 30.29 20.31 -3.21
CA ASN A 19 30.56 20.32 -4.64
C ASN A 19 31.02 18.96 -5.17
N LYS A 20 31.77 18.17 -4.38
CA LYS A 20 32.11 16.79 -4.72
C LYS A 20 30.87 15.89 -4.71
N LEU A 21 30.03 16.04 -3.68
CA LEU A 21 28.76 15.31 -3.58
C LEU A 21 27.83 15.65 -4.74
N PHE A 22 27.71 16.93 -5.10
CA PHE A 22 26.89 17.41 -6.22
C PHE A 22 27.28 16.68 -7.52
N LYS A 23 28.56 16.69 -7.88
CA LYS A 23 29.05 15.99 -9.09
C LYS A 23 28.76 14.50 -9.09
N LYS A 24 28.65 13.89 -7.89
CA LYS A 24 28.36 12.46 -7.75
C LYS A 24 26.90 12.13 -7.95
N ILE A 25 25.96 12.97 -7.44
CA ILE A 25 24.52 12.66 -7.44
C ILE A 25 23.74 13.33 -8.56
N GLU A 26 24.26 14.39 -9.18
CA GLU A 26 23.61 15.08 -10.31
C GLU A 26 23.27 14.13 -11.47
N PRO A 27 24.14 13.18 -11.88
CA PRO A 27 23.82 12.22 -12.94
C PRO A 27 22.67 11.27 -12.60
N ASP A 28 22.48 10.94 -11.31
CA ASP A 28 21.43 10.05 -10.84
C ASP A 28 20.08 10.75 -10.65
N THR A 29 20.08 12.09 -10.57
CA THR A 29 18.89 12.89 -10.30
C THR A 29 18.62 13.92 -11.39
N ASN A 30 19.00 15.13 -11.19
CA ASN A 30 19.22 16.26 -12.10
C ASN A 30 19.79 17.41 -11.27
N ARG A 31 20.15 18.53 -11.96
CA ARG A 31 20.79 19.67 -11.30
C ARG A 31 19.97 20.23 -10.12
N GLN A 32 18.70 20.53 -10.34
CA GLN A 32 17.82 21.14 -9.32
C GLN A 32 17.64 20.24 -8.12
N VAL A 33 17.29 18.96 -8.35
CA VAL A 33 17.10 17.94 -7.31
C VAL A 33 18.39 17.72 -6.52
N ALA A 34 19.54 17.63 -7.17
CA ALA A 34 20.83 17.48 -6.49
C ALA A 34 21.13 18.66 -5.56
N ILE A 35 20.89 19.91 -6.01
CA ILE A 35 21.06 21.09 -5.17
C ILE A 35 20.10 21.06 -3.98
N GLY A 36 18.83 20.75 -4.23
CA GLY A 36 17.80 20.64 -3.21
C GLY A 36 18.15 19.63 -2.12
N LEU A 37 18.57 18.41 -2.48
CA LEU A 37 18.97 17.36 -1.55
C LEU A 37 20.18 17.80 -0.70
N ILE A 38 21.23 18.34 -1.33
CA ILE A 38 22.44 18.78 -0.61
C ILE A 38 22.12 19.93 0.36
N SER A 39 21.15 20.76 0.02
CA SER A 39 20.74 21.87 0.87
C SER A 39 20.20 21.44 2.23
N LEU A 40 19.74 20.18 2.37
CA LEU A 40 19.26 19.60 3.63
C LEU A 40 20.37 19.38 4.65
N GLN A 41 21.63 19.22 4.24
CA GLN A 41 22.77 19.02 5.15
C GLN A 41 22.92 20.13 6.17
N GLY A 42 22.61 21.37 5.81
CA GLY A 42 22.79 22.52 6.69
C GLY A 42 21.73 22.65 7.81
N VAL A 43 20.59 21.99 7.67
CA VAL A 43 19.42 22.19 8.55
C VAL A 43 19.08 20.92 9.32
N GLU A 44 19.04 19.77 8.65
CA GLU A 44 18.57 18.52 9.25
C GLU A 44 19.73 17.60 9.70
N LYS A 45 20.96 18.07 9.64
CA LYS A 45 22.17 17.28 9.94
C LYS A 45 22.29 16.01 9.11
N THR A 46 21.69 16.00 7.93
CA THR A 46 21.72 14.88 7.00
C THR A 46 23.16 14.57 6.56
N SER A 47 23.59 13.34 6.69
CA SER A 47 24.94 12.95 6.31
C SER A 47 25.12 12.90 4.78
N GLN A 48 26.37 13.03 4.33
CA GLN A 48 26.68 12.86 2.91
C GLN A 48 26.27 11.47 2.39
N ALA A 49 26.54 10.41 3.16
CA ALA A 49 26.19 9.05 2.78
C ALA A 49 24.68 8.85 2.64
N GLU A 50 23.90 9.45 3.51
CA GLU A 50 22.44 9.42 3.47
C GLU A 50 21.90 10.10 2.22
N ILE A 51 22.42 11.28 1.85
CA ILE A 51 22.04 11.95 0.59
C ILE A 51 22.40 11.10 -0.63
N GLU A 52 23.56 10.44 -0.64
CA GLU A 52 23.95 9.52 -1.72
C GLU A 52 22.98 8.34 -1.82
N VAL A 53 22.56 7.78 -0.71
CA VAL A 53 21.57 6.69 -0.65
C VAL A 53 20.22 7.18 -1.20
N ILE A 54 19.74 8.33 -0.70
CA ILE A 54 18.48 8.93 -1.15
C ILE A 54 18.53 9.19 -2.67
N ALA A 55 19.53 9.90 -3.16
CA ALA A 55 19.67 10.23 -4.58
C ALA A 55 19.65 8.96 -5.45
N SER A 56 20.38 7.95 -5.04
CA SER A 56 20.42 6.69 -5.76
C SER A 56 19.11 5.91 -5.70
N LEU A 57 18.39 5.90 -4.58
CA LEU A 57 17.08 5.25 -4.48
C LEU A 57 16.03 5.93 -5.35
N ILE A 58 16.00 7.26 -5.37
CA ILE A 58 14.99 8.00 -6.12
C ILE A 58 15.25 8.04 -7.63
N SER A 59 16.48 7.79 -8.08
CA SER A 59 16.83 7.79 -9.52
C SER A 59 15.96 6.82 -10.34
N GLN A 60 15.43 5.75 -9.73
CA GLN A 60 14.53 4.81 -10.40
C GLN A 60 13.15 5.40 -10.77
N PHE A 61 12.83 6.59 -10.27
CA PHE A 61 11.58 7.30 -10.54
C PHE A 61 11.74 8.48 -11.49
N SER A 62 12.82 8.51 -12.24
CA SER A 62 13.08 9.57 -13.23
C SER A 62 12.03 9.61 -14.35
N PRO A 63 11.68 10.78 -14.87
CA PRO A 63 12.23 12.08 -14.53
C PRO A 63 11.78 12.59 -13.17
N LEU A 64 12.69 13.27 -12.47
CA LEU A 64 12.46 13.85 -11.16
C LEU A 64 12.27 15.37 -11.28
N GLU A 65 11.36 15.93 -10.51
CA GLU A 65 11.15 17.38 -10.40
C GLU A 65 10.94 17.80 -8.94
N ILE A 66 11.24 19.05 -8.63
CA ILE A 66 10.92 19.65 -7.34
C ILE A 66 9.45 20.06 -7.38
N ASP A 67 8.64 19.43 -6.53
CA ASP A 67 7.22 19.76 -6.35
C ASP A 67 7.05 20.95 -5.41
N ASN A 68 7.76 20.92 -4.29
CA ASN A 68 7.74 22.00 -3.32
C ASN A 68 9.13 22.22 -2.72
N PHE A 69 9.49 23.49 -2.56
CA PHE A 69 10.73 23.90 -1.91
C PHE A 69 10.47 25.03 -0.91
N GLN A 70 10.76 24.75 0.36
CA GLN A 70 10.65 25.71 1.43
C GLN A 70 12.04 26.05 1.97
N ASN A 71 12.37 27.34 2.07
CA ASN A 71 13.70 27.78 2.48
C ASN A 71 13.87 27.89 4.01
N SER A 72 12.79 28.16 4.76
CA SER A 72 12.83 28.30 6.22
C SER A 72 11.53 27.81 6.87
N PRO A 73 11.54 26.68 7.63
CA PRO A 73 12.61 25.69 7.68
C PRO A 73 12.82 25.03 6.31
N ARG A 74 14.05 24.58 6.04
CA ARG A 74 14.36 24.00 4.74
C ARG A 74 13.67 22.65 4.60
N ARG A 75 12.84 22.54 3.57
CA ARG A 75 12.13 21.31 3.18
C ARG A 75 12.07 21.19 1.68
N ILE A 76 12.07 19.97 1.19
CA ILE A 76 11.90 19.69 -0.22
C ILE A 76 10.95 18.49 -0.37
N THR A 77 10.03 18.61 -1.29
CA THR A 77 9.24 17.50 -1.81
C THR A 77 9.50 17.38 -3.30
N LEU A 78 9.75 16.17 -3.75
CA LEU A 78 10.00 15.86 -5.15
C LEU A 78 8.86 15.04 -5.72
N LYS A 79 8.70 15.11 -7.03
CA LYS A 79 7.88 14.20 -7.82
C LYS A 79 8.75 13.36 -8.73
N GLY A 80 8.41 12.09 -8.82
CA GLY A 80 8.96 11.18 -9.81
C GLY A 80 7.86 10.40 -10.49
N GLN A 81 8.20 9.65 -11.52
CA GLN A 81 7.27 8.85 -12.30
C GLN A 81 7.42 7.37 -11.98
N PHE A 82 6.29 6.66 -11.98
CA PHE A 82 6.24 5.22 -11.92
C PHE A 82 5.38 4.70 -13.08
N PRO A 83 5.60 3.47 -13.58
CA PRO A 83 4.88 2.96 -14.74
C PRO A 83 3.36 3.14 -14.66
N ASN A 84 2.72 3.22 -15.84
CA ASN A 84 1.27 3.35 -16.00
C ASN A 84 0.68 4.66 -15.44
N GLY A 85 1.44 5.76 -15.47
CA GLY A 85 0.97 7.08 -15.07
C GLY A 85 0.84 7.30 -13.57
N HIS A 86 1.45 6.44 -12.77
CA HIS A 86 1.54 6.67 -11.33
C HIS A 86 2.61 7.71 -11.01
N ILE A 87 2.37 8.48 -9.95
CA ILE A 87 3.25 9.53 -9.45
C ILE A 87 3.83 9.09 -8.11
N VAL A 88 5.13 9.25 -7.93
CA VAL A 88 5.79 9.03 -6.64
C VAL A 88 6.13 10.38 -6.04
N TYR A 89 5.49 10.74 -4.93
CA TYR A 89 5.96 11.81 -4.08
C TYR A 89 7.11 11.32 -3.22
N ILE A 90 8.15 12.12 -3.13
CA ILE A 90 9.41 11.80 -2.49
C ILE A 90 9.67 12.88 -1.46
N GLU A 91 9.70 12.49 -0.19
CA GLU A 91 9.81 13.41 0.96
C GLU A 91 11.06 13.07 1.78
N PRO A 92 12.23 13.64 1.44
CA PRO A 92 13.43 13.50 2.26
C PRO A 92 13.24 14.20 3.62
N GLN A 93 13.77 13.62 4.69
CA GLN A 93 13.68 14.13 6.06
C GLN A 93 12.24 14.39 6.51
N TYR A 94 11.36 13.42 6.20
CA TYR A 94 9.95 13.49 6.56
C TYR A 94 9.76 13.59 8.07
N LYS A 95 9.03 14.59 8.54
CA LYS A 95 8.69 14.77 9.96
C LYS A 95 7.40 14.02 10.26
N VAL A 96 7.52 12.99 11.08
CA VAL A 96 6.37 12.22 11.58
C VAL A 96 5.45 13.14 12.38
N GLY A 97 4.15 12.99 12.19
CA GLY A 97 3.14 13.76 12.91
C GLY A 97 3.35 13.75 14.43
N ASN A 98 2.87 14.77 15.10
CA ASN A 98 3.21 15.08 16.50
C ASN A 98 2.64 14.03 17.47
N ILE A 99 3.39 12.94 17.68
CA ILE A 99 3.03 11.83 18.56
C ILE A 99 3.11 12.27 20.04
N ASN A 100 4.01 13.19 20.36
CA ASN A 100 4.17 13.75 21.68
C ASN A 100 4.46 15.26 21.56
N PRO A 101 3.50 16.14 21.93
CA PRO A 101 3.66 17.59 21.83
C PRO A 101 4.87 18.18 22.60
N LYS A 102 5.40 17.43 23.56
CA LYS A 102 6.56 17.84 24.38
C LYS A 102 7.90 17.35 23.86
N ALA A 103 7.90 16.51 22.82
CA ALA A 103 9.10 15.95 22.22
C ALA A 103 9.34 16.54 20.83
N GLN A 104 10.60 16.57 20.38
CA GLN A 104 10.89 16.87 18.98
C GLN A 104 10.27 15.79 18.07
N PRO A 105 9.67 16.18 16.94
CA PRO A 105 9.12 15.21 15.99
C PRO A 105 10.23 14.29 15.49
N TRP A 106 9.91 13.02 15.35
CA TRP A 106 10.82 12.09 14.70
C TRP A 106 10.91 12.42 13.20
N ALA A 107 12.08 12.21 12.64
CA ALA A 107 12.30 12.32 11.21
C ALA A 107 12.54 10.92 10.65
N ILE A 108 12.06 10.69 9.43
CA ILE A 108 12.38 9.53 8.59
C ILE A 108 13.22 10.05 7.44
N ASP A 109 14.35 9.39 7.13
CA ASP A 109 15.30 9.90 6.15
C ASP A 109 14.68 10.10 4.78
N LEU A 110 13.77 9.21 4.39
CA LEU A 110 13.04 9.30 3.12
C LEU A 110 11.68 8.63 3.24
N VAL A 111 10.62 9.29 2.80
CA VAL A 111 9.31 8.67 2.57
C VAL A 111 9.00 8.73 1.07
N LEU A 112 8.56 7.60 0.54
CA LEU A 112 8.10 7.45 -0.84
C LEU A 112 6.59 7.14 -0.81
N ARG A 113 5.77 7.96 -1.50
CA ARG A 113 4.33 7.80 -1.59
C ARG A 113 3.92 7.59 -3.04
N LEU A 114 3.40 6.42 -3.34
CA LEU A 114 2.85 6.11 -4.65
C LEU A 114 1.42 6.60 -4.76
N ASN A 115 1.15 7.41 -5.77
CA ASN A 115 -0.16 8.02 -6.02
C ASN A 115 -0.66 7.70 -7.42
N ARG A 116 -2.00 7.69 -7.56
CA ARG A 116 -2.69 7.48 -8.82
C ARG A 116 -3.88 8.42 -8.93
N TRP A 117 -4.14 8.90 -10.13
CA TRP A 117 -5.38 9.59 -10.44
C TRP A 117 -6.57 8.62 -10.49
N ILE A 118 -7.59 8.89 -9.70
CA ILE A 118 -8.88 8.19 -9.72
C ILE A 118 -9.95 9.25 -9.98
N GLY A 119 -10.42 9.33 -11.23
CA GLY A 119 -11.23 10.47 -11.66
C GLY A 119 -10.42 11.77 -11.61
N GLN A 120 -10.86 12.73 -10.79
CA GLN A 120 -10.18 14.02 -10.60
C GLN A 120 -9.31 14.08 -9.35
N ASP A 121 -9.32 13.04 -8.52
CA ASP A 121 -8.61 12.99 -7.26
C ASP A 121 -7.27 12.23 -7.39
N LEU A 122 -6.23 12.79 -6.81
CA LEU A 122 -4.94 12.11 -6.67
C LEU A 122 -4.93 11.35 -5.34
N VAL A 123 -4.97 10.03 -5.42
CA VAL A 123 -5.11 9.15 -4.26
C VAL A 123 -3.82 8.41 -3.97
N GLU A 124 -3.39 8.42 -2.71
CA GLU A 124 -2.26 7.60 -2.26
C GLU A 124 -2.64 6.12 -2.27
N ILE A 125 -1.82 5.32 -2.95
CA ILE A 125 -2.00 3.86 -3.07
C ILE A 125 -1.15 3.11 -2.04
N ALA A 126 0.07 3.58 -1.83
CA ALA A 126 1.03 2.96 -0.93
C ALA A 126 2.08 3.99 -0.49
N ALA A 127 2.59 3.82 0.71
CA ALA A 127 3.73 4.57 1.19
C ALA A 127 4.75 3.64 1.86
N ILE A 128 6.02 4.01 1.82
CA ILE A 128 7.11 3.32 2.50
C ILE A 128 8.10 4.35 3.05
N GLY A 129 8.45 4.20 4.32
CA GLY A 129 9.55 4.92 4.96
C GLY A 129 10.88 4.20 4.73
N ILE A 130 11.96 4.93 4.58
CA ILE A 130 13.31 4.40 4.42
C ILE A 130 14.22 5.12 5.40
N GLU A 131 14.99 4.36 6.16
CA GLU A 131 15.95 4.83 7.15
C GLU A 131 17.33 4.26 6.83
N TYR A 132 18.34 5.11 6.76
CA TYR A 132 19.73 4.70 6.56
C TYR A 132 20.48 4.68 7.88
N ASP A 133 20.68 3.50 8.44
CA ASP A 133 21.34 3.32 9.74
C ASP A 133 22.88 3.39 9.62
N GLY A 134 23.39 4.53 9.16
CA GLY A 134 24.82 4.73 8.90
C GLY A 134 25.72 4.84 10.13
N HIS A 135 25.15 4.97 11.34
CA HIS A 135 25.92 5.17 12.56
C HIS A 135 25.92 3.91 13.43
N ILE A 136 27.10 3.52 13.95
CA ILE A 136 27.30 2.32 14.78
C ILE A 136 26.40 2.27 16.01
N ALA A 137 25.99 3.42 16.53
CA ALA A 137 25.09 3.50 17.68
C ALA A 137 23.71 2.86 17.42
N HIS A 138 23.29 2.69 16.17
CA HIS A 138 22.03 2.02 15.85
C HIS A 138 22.03 0.53 16.17
N TYR A 139 23.21 -0.09 16.31
CA TYR A 139 23.40 -1.52 16.55
C TYR A 139 23.60 -1.88 18.02
N VAL A 140 23.52 -0.91 18.94
CA VAL A 140 23.58 -1.17 20.38
C VAL A 140 22.22 -1.64 20.89
N GLU A 141 22.17 -2.67 21.73
CA GLU A 141 20.93 -3.34 22.19
C GLU A 141 19.86 -2.38 22.70
N SER A 142 20.23 -1.40 23.53
CA SER A 142 19.31 -0.40 24.06
C SER A 142 18.66 0.46 22.96
N LYS A 143 19.40 0.76 21.90
CA LYS A 143 18.93 1.53 20.73
C LYS A 143 18.06 0.67 19.84
N ILE A 144 18.38 -0.61 19.64
CA ILE A 144 17.56 -1.54 18.87
C ILE A 144 16.15 -1.63 19.46
N LYS A 145 16.00 -1.79 20.78
CA LYS A 145 14.71 -1.81 21.46
C LYS A 145 13.91 -0.52 21.25
N SER A 146 14.58 0.64 21.38
CA SER A 146 13.93 1.94 21.16
C SER A 146 13.53 2.15 19.71
N THR A 147 14.31 1.65 18.77
CA THR A 147 14.05 1.70 17.32
C THR A 147 12.81 0.90 16.96
N TYR A 148 12.70 -0.36 17.42
CA TYR A 148 11.50 -1.18 17.17
C TYR A 148 10.22 -0.54 17.73
N LYS A 149 10.30 0.05 18.94
CA LYS A 149 9.17 0.77 19.51
C LYS A 149 8.78 1.98 18.65
N ARG A 150 9.78 2.75 18.19
CA ARG A 150 9.58 3.90 17.31
C ARG A 150 8.91 3.47 15.99
N ASP A 151 9.43 2.43 15.34
CA ASP A 151 8.92 1.95 14.05
C ASP A 151 7.48 1.43 14.17
N ALA A 152 7.15 0.72 15.26
CA ALA A 152 5.78 0.30 15.53
C ALA A 152 4.82 1.49 15.70
N ILE A 153 5.25 2.55 16.40
CA ILE A 153 4.45 3.77 16.60
C ILE A 153 4.27 4.51 15.25
N ILE A 154 5.35 4.64 14.45
CA ILE A 154 5.29 5.25 13.12
C ILE A 154 4.30 4.48 12.24
N THR A 155 4.43 3.15 12.17
CA THR A 155 3.52 2.31 11.37
C THR A 155 2.07 2.48 11.79
N SER A 156 1.81 2.57 13.11
CA SER A 156 0.43 2.75 13.61
C SER A 156 -0.16 4.12 13.29
N ASN A 157 0.64 5.18 13.29
CA ASN A 157 0.15 6.54 13.10
C ASN A 157 0.15 6.99 11.64
N GLU A 158 1.19 6.63 10.89
CA GLU A 158 1.38 7.07 9.50
C GLU A 158 0.84 6.04 8.48
N GLY A 159 0.54 4.81 8.92
CA GLY A 159 -0.02 3.76 8.05
C GLY A 159 0.98 3.09 7.11
N PHE A 160 2.27 3.39 7.19
CA PHE A 160 3.31 2.75 6.37
C PHE A 160 4.43 2.13 7.21
N GLN A 161 5.13 1.17 6.62
CA GLN A 161 6.28 0.51 7.24
C GLN A 161 7.59 1.23 6.91
N SER A 162 8.57 1.15 7.82
CA SER A 162 9.92 1.63 7.58
C SER A 162 10.84 0.48 7.18
N LEU A 163 11.57 0.67 6.07
CA LEU A 163 12.67 -0.18 5.64
C LEU A 163 13.98 0.41 6.16
N ARG A 164 14.74 -0.37 6.94
CA ARG A 164 16.05 0.04 7.42
C ARG A 164 17.15 -0.53 6.55
N ILE A 165 18.12 0.31 6.22
CA ILE A 165 19.22 -0.02 5.32
C ILE A 165 20.54 0.22 6.06
N SER A 166 21.31 -0.83 6.30
CA SER A 166 22.67 -0.69 6.82
C SER A 166 23.68 -0.33 5.71
N PRO A 167 24.83 0.25 6.06
CA PRO A 167 25.91 0.51 5.10
C PRO A 167 26.36 -0.74 4.34
N GLU A 168 26.39 -1.88 5.01
CA GLU A 168 26.78 -3.17 4.43
C GLU A 168 25.75 -3.65 3.41
N GLN A 169 24.44 -3.59 3.75
CA GLN A 169 23.37 -3.90 2.82
C GLN A 169 23.38 -2.97 1.62
N TRP A 170 23.61 -1.68 1.85
CA TRP A 170 23.69 -0.71 0.75
C TRP A 170 24.82 -1.06 -0.23
N LYS A 171 26.01 -1.40 0.30
CA LYS A 171 27.15 -1.77 -0.54
C LYS A 171 26.95 -3.05 -1.32
N SER A 172 26.36 -4.08 -0.68
CA SER A 172 26.23 -5.42 -1.27
C SER A 172 24.99 -5.63 -2.11
N SER A 173 23.90 -4.90 -1.84
CA SER A 173 22.57 -5.22 -2.35
C SER A 173 21.77 -3.99 -2.84
N LYS A 174 22.44 -2.91 -3.22
CA LYS A 174 21.83 -1.66 -3.68
C LYS A 174 20.73 -1.87 -4.73
N GLU A 175 21.05 -2.64 -5.77
CA GLU A 175 20.09 -2.87 -6.87
C GLU A 175 18.93 -3.79 -6.44
N ASP A 176 19.14 -4.70 -5.52
CA ASP A 176 18.07 -5.54 -4.99
C ASP A 176 17.14 -4.75 -4.07
N LEU A 177 17.66 -3.77 -3.32
CA LEU A 177 16.84 -2.83 -2.54
C LEU A 177 15.96 -1.97 -3.44
N LYS A 178 16.50 -1.43 -4.55
CA LYS A 178 15.71 -0.71 -5.55
C LYS A 178 14.59 -1.58 -6.13
N LYS A 179 14.93 -2.81 -6.53
CA LYS A 179 13.95 -3.79 -7.04
C LYS A 179 12.89 -4.14 -5.99
N ALA A 180 13.27 -4.25 -4.71
CA ALA A 180 12.32 -4.53 -3.63
C ALA A 180 11.29 -3.41 -3.45
N ILE A 181 11.72 -2.14 -3.48
CA ILE A 181 10.83 -0.98 -3.43
C ILE A 181 9.88 -0.97 -4.63
N LYS A 182 10.41 -1.22 -5.84
CA LYS A 182 9.60 -1.31 -7.05
C LYS A 182 8.54 -2.41 -6.95
N LYS A 183 8.92 -3.61 -6.52
CA LYS A 183 8.00 -4.74 -6.31
C LYS A 183 6.95 -4.44 -5.25
N TYR A 184 7.32 -3.73 -4.18
CA TYR A 184 6.37 -3.30 -3.16
C TYR A 184 5.26 -2.44 -3.77
N PHE A 185 5.61 -1.44 -4.59
CA PHE A 185 4.63 -0.60 -5.28
C PHE A 185 3.81 -1.38 -6.31
N GLU A 186 4.43 -2.23 -7.12
CA GLU A 186 3.73 -3.10 -8.08
C GLU A 186 2.71 -4.02 -7.39
N HIS A 187 3.04 -4.54 -6.19
CA HIS A 187 2.11 -5.35 -5.42
C HIS A 187 0.86 -4.56 -5.00
N HIS A 188 1.03 -3.34 -4.52
CA HIS A 188 -0.08 -2.48 -4.13
C HIS A 188 -0.95 -2.05 -5.31
N ILE A 189 -0.34 -1.73 -6.47
CA ILE A 189 -1.08 -1.46 -7.71
C ILE A 189 -1.97 -2.64 -8.08
N LYS A 190 -1.41 -3.85 -8.16
CA LYS A 190 -2.16 -5.07 -8.48
C LYS A 190 -3.31 -5.34 -7.50
N LYS A 191 -3.09 -5.06 -6.21
CA LYS A 191 -4.13 -5.22 -5.18
C LYS A 191 -5.31 -4.28 -5.43
N ILE A 192 -5.04 -3.00 -5.74
CA ILE A 192 -6.09 -2.01 -6.04
C ILE A 192 -6.79 -2.33 -7.35
N GLU A 193 -6.06 -2.69 -8.40
CA GLU A 193 -6.65 -3.12 -9.68
C GLU A 193 -7.61 -4.30 -9.49
N LYS A 194 -7.22 -5.28 -8.66
CA LYS A 194 -8.10 -6.41 -8.34
C LYS A 194 -9.38 -5.96 -7.61
N VAL A 195 -9.28 -5.03 -6.66
CA VAL A 195 -10.45 -4.47 -5.96
C VAL A 195 -11.34 -3.69 -6.93
N GLN A 196 -10.77 -2.86 -7.79
CA GLN A 196 -11.52 -2.11 -8.81
C GLN A 196 -12.27 -3.04 -9.76
N LEU A 197 -11.62 -4.07 -10.28
CA LEU A 197 -12.27 -5.08 -11.13
C LEU A 197 -13.43 -5.77 -10.42
N SER A 198 -13.26 -6.12 -9.14
CA SER A 198 -14.34 -6.71 -8.35
C SER A 198 -15.50 -5.76 -8.15
N THR A 199 -15.24 -4.46 -7.97
CA THR A 199 -16.27 -3.42 -7.82
C THR A 199 -17.02 -3.16 -9.12
N ILE A 200 -16.31 -3.09 -10.26
CA ILE A 200 -16.91 -2.96 -11.59
C ILE A 200 -17.82 -4.15 -11.88
N ASN A 201 -17.33 -5.36 -11.64
CA ASN A 201 -18.15 -6.57 -11.84
C ASN A 201 -19.41 -6.57 -10.96
N ALA A 202 -19.33 -6.05 -9.73
CA ALA A 202 -20.50 -5.92 -8.86
C ALA A 202 -21.47 -4.82 -9.36
N GLN A 203 -20.96 -3.71 -9.90
CA GLN A 203 -21.79 -2.63 -10.48
C GLN A 203 -22.45 -3.10 -11.79
N ASP A 204 -21.74 -3.77 -12.67
CA ASP A 204 -22.30 -4.33 -13.88
C ASP A 204 -23.37 -5.38 -13.56
N PHE A 205 -23.14 -6.19 -12.54
CA PHE A 205 -24.15 -7.13 -12.06
C PHE A 205 -25.39 -6.44 -11.54
N ASN A 206 -25.25 -5.37 -10.73
CA ASN A 206 -26.37 -4.57 -10.26
C ASN A 206 -27.11 -3.88 -11.42
N LYS A 207 -26.38 -3.31 -12.39
CA LYS A 207 -26.96 -2.68 -13.57
C LYS A 207 -27.78 -3.67 -14.39
N LEU A 208 -27.26 -4.90 -14.62
CA LEU A 208 -27.99 -5.99 -15.28
C LEU A 208 -29.26 -6.40 -14.51
N ILE A 209 -29.26 -6.28 -13.16
CA ILE A 209 -30.44 -6.52 -12.34
C ILE A 209 -31.50 -5.43 -12.60
N TYR A 210 -31.09 -4.15 -12.55
CA TYR A 210 -32.00 -3.02 -12.73
C TYR A 210 -32.52 -2.90 -14.17
N GLU A 211 -31.71 -3.17 -15.19
CA GLU A 211 -32.14 -3.17 -16.59
C GLU A 211 -33.18 -4.27 -16.87
N ASN A 212 -33.01 -5.46 -16.29
CA ASN A 212 -33.98 -6.54 -16.39
C ASN A 212 -35.27 -6.30 -15.59
N GLU A 213 -35.24 -5.47 -14.52
CA GLU A 213 -36.43 -5.10 -13.77
C GLU A 213 -37.33 -4.09 -14.55
N ASN A 214 -36.72 -3.25 -15.38
CA ASN A 214 -37.47 -2.23 -16.17
C ASN A 214 -38.06 -2.78 -17.50
N GLU A 215 -37.53 -3.90 -18.04
CA GLU A 215 -38.05 -4.50 -19.28
C GLU A 215 -39.26 -5.43 -19.09
N ASN A 216 -39.58 -5.84 -17.85
CA ASN A 216 -40.59 -6.86 -17.56
C ASN A 216 -41.59 -6.44 -16.46
N GLU A 217 -42.23 -5.28 -16.57
CA GLU A 217 -43.36 -4.96 -15.68
C GLU A 217 -44.59 -5.88 -15.85
N ASN A 218 -44.56 -6.83 -16.80
CA ASN A 218 -45.67 -7.75 -17.08
C ASN A 218 -45.37 -9.24 -16.93
N GLU A 219 -44.13 -9.66 -16.66
CA GLU A 219 -43.88 -11.04 -16.29
C GLU A 219 -43.88 -11.17 -14.76
N VAL A 220 -44.85 -11.92 -14.27
CA VAL A 220 -44.93 -12.42 -12.85
C VAL A 220 -43.55 -12.77 -12.37
N ILE A 221 -43.06 -12.09 -11.33
CA ILE A 221 -41.77 -12.32 -10.70
C ILE A 221 -41.79 -13.75 -10.13
N SER A 222 -41.52 -14.74 -10.97
CA SER A 222 -41.50 -16.14 -10.54
C SER A 222 -40.23 -16.38 -9.72
N THR A 223 -40.41 -16.50 -8.42
CA THR A 223 -39.40 -17.08 -7.57
C THR A 223 -39.33 -18.59 -7.80
N VAL A 224 -38.12 -19.14 -7.76
CA VAL A 224 -37.87 -20.58 -7.84
C VAL A 224 -37.15 -21.04 -6.59
N THR A 225 -37.23 -22.31 -6.30
CA THR A 225 -36.49 -22.93 -5.21
C THR A 225 -35.01 -22.61 -5.32
N CYS A 226 -34.37 -22.16 -4.26
CA CYS A 226 -32.95 -21.88 -4.25
C CYS A 226 -32.14 -23.15 -4.55
N PRO A 227 -31.32 -23.17 -5.63
CA PRO A 227 -30.62 -24.38 -6.06
C PRO A 227 -29.50 -24.79 -5.10
N LEU A 228 -29.01 -23.88 -4.26
CA LEU A 228 -27.95 -24.17 -3.30
C LEU A 228 -28.46 -24.94 -2.08
N CYS A 229 -29.53 -24.44 -1.45
CA CYS A 229 -30.10 -25.04 -0.22
C CYS A 229 -31.33 -25.92 -0.50
N ASN A 230 -31.70 -26.14 -1.75
CA ASN A 230 -32.90 -26.91 -2.15
C ASN A 230 -34.17 -26.45 -1.43
N GLY A 231 -34.32 -25.14 -1.22
CA GLY A 231 -35.48 -24.55 -0.59
C GLY A 231 -35.48 -24.50 0.95
N ARG A 232 -34.47 -25.02 1.59
CA ARG A 232 -34.39 -25.06 3.06
C ARG A 232 -34.13 -23.71 3.72
N GLY A 233 -33.52 -22.77 2.99
CA GLY A 233 -33.11 -21.47 3.53
C GLY A 233 -31.79 -21.53 4.33
N SER A 234 -31.35 -22.69 4.80
CA SER A 234 -30.14 -22.87 5.61
C SER A 234 -29.23 -23.95 5.04
N LEU A 235 -27.95 -23.90 5.42
CA LEU A 235 -26.90 -24.89 5.13
C LEU A 235 -25.94 -24.94 6.31
N ALA A 236 -25.68 -26.12 6.82
CA ALA A 236 -24.81 -26.31 7.99
C ALA A 236 -25.26 -25.47 9.21
N GLY A 237 -26.56 -25.25 9.38
CA GLY A 237 -27.11 -24.47 10.48
C GLY A 237 -27.02 -22.94 10.36
N GLU A 238 -26.52 -22.45 9.24
CA GLU A 238 -26.43 -21.02 8.93
C GLU A 238 -27.35 -20.64 7.75
N ASP A 239 -27.71 -19.37 7.62
CA ASP A 239 -28.51 -18.89 6.51
C ASP A 239 -27.81 -19.15 5.18
N CYS A 240 -28.59 -19.64 4.19
CA CYS A 240 -28.06 -19.91 2.86
C CYS A 240 -27.53 -18.62 2.22
N PRO A 241 -26.25 -18.58 1.76
CA PRO A 241 -25.63 -17.37 1.25
C PRO A 241 -26.23 -16.84 -0.07
N ILE A 242 -27.04 -17.65 -0.74
CA ILE A 242 -27.70 -17.27 -2.00
C ILE A 242 -29.10 -16.69 -1.76
N CYS A 243 -29.89 -17.26 -0.85
CA CYS A 243 -31.26 -16.83 -0.59
C CYS A 243 -31.46 -16.13 0.75
N ASN A 244 -30.39 -15.94 1.53
CA ASN A 244 -30.42 -15.28 2.84
C ASN A 244 -31.59 -15.76 3.74
N GLY A 245 -31.70 -17.08 3.87
CA GLY A 245 -32.73 -17.70 4.70
C GLY A 245 -34.09 -17.93 4.03
N MET A 246 -34.36 -17.31 2.88
CA MET A 246 -35.70 -17.33 2.25
C MET A 246 -36.08 -18.65 1.56
N GLY A 247 -35.16 -19.54 1.28
CA GLY A 247 -35.40 -20.82 0.57
C GLY A 247 -35.70 -20.67 -0.92
N SER A 248 -36.03 -19.49 -1.40
CA SER A 248 -36.37 -19.19 -2.79
C SER A 248 -35.57 -18.00 -3.29
N VAL A 249 -35.35 -17.95 -4.60
CA VAL A 249 -34.64 -16.87 -5.28
C VAL A 249 -35.34 -16.53 -6.60
N LYS A 250 -35.12 -15.35 -7.14
CA LYS A 250 -35.57 -15.01 -8.49
C LYS A 250 -34.95 -15.96 -9.52
N ARG A 251 -35.68 -16.35 -10.56
CA ARG A 251 -35.29 -17.34 -11.56
C ARG A 251 -33.92 -17.03 -12.19
N TYR A 252 -33.61 -15.77 -12.47
CA TYR A 252 -32.33 -15.37 -13.04
C TYR A 252 -31.13 -15.56 -12.08
N ILE A 253 -31.37 -15.42 -10.76
CA ILE A 253 -30.36 -15.73 -9.74
C ILE A 253 -30.08 -17.24 -9.75
N ALA A 254 -31.13 -18.07 -9.72
CA ALA A 254 -31.01 -19.52 -9.76
C ALA A 254 -30.19 -20.01 -10.97
N ALA A 255 -30.42 -19.42 -12.16
CA ALA A 255 -29.71 -19.76 -13.39
C ALA A 255 -28.21 -19.42 -13.39
N LYS A 256 -27.78 -18.48 -12.55
CA LYS A 256 -26.38 -18.04 -12.44
C LYS A 256 -25.60 -18.69 -11.30
N VAL A 257 -26.26 -19.46 -10.44
CA VAL A 257 -25.59 -20.13 -9.32
C VAL A 257 -24.68 -21.24 -9.84
N ASN A 258 -23.37 -21.07 -9.69
CA ASN A 258 -22.41 -22.13 -9.94
C ASN A 258 -22.19 -22.94 -8.66
N LEU A 259 -22.79 -24.12 -8.60
CA LEU A 259 -22.73 -25.00 -7.42
C LEU A 259 -21.32 -25.51 -7.11
N SER A 260 -20.40 -25.54 -8.07
CA SER A 260 -19.01 -25.94 -7.83
C SER A 260 -18.25 -24.98 -6.90
N ASN A 261 -18.73 -23.76 -6.75
CA ASN A 261 -18.16 -22.79 -5.80
C ASN A 261 -18.59 -23.07 -4.35
N TYR A 262 -19.51 -24.03 -4.14
CA TYR A 262 -20.15 -24.32 -2.84
C TYR A 262 -20.08 -25.81 -2.51
N GLU A 263 -18.96 -26.45 -2.79
CA GLU A 263 -18.75 -27.88 -2.52
C GLU A 263 -18.48 -28.18 -1.04
N LYS A 264 -17.88 -27.20 -0.32
CA LYS A 264 -17.50 -27.36 1.08
C LYS A 264 -18.02 -26.19 1.93
N PHE A 265 -18.48 -26.52 3.14
CA PHE A 265 -18.97 -25.60 4.15
C PHE A 265 -18.20 -25.78 5.46
N THR A 266 -18.04 -24.71 6.24
CA THR A 266 -17.44 -24.81 7.57
C THR A 266 -18.28 -25.74 8.44
N CYS A 267 -17.65 -26.67 9.15
CA CYS A 267 -18.35 -27.57 10.05
C CYS A 267 -18.97 -26.78 11.21
N PRO A 268 -20.31 -26.86 11.44
CA PRO A 268 -20.98 -26.07 12.46
C PRO A 268 -20.59 -26.50 13.89
N ASP A 269 -20.23 -27.77 14.08
CA ASP A 269 -19.94 -28.32 15.41
C ASP A 269 -18.55 -27.91 15.90
N CYS A 270 -17.56 -27.78 15.01
CA CYS A 270 -16.20 -27.48 15.43
C CYS A 270 -15.64 -26.16 14.87
N ARG A 271 -16.32 -25.54 13.94
CA ARG A 271 -15.88 -24.29 13.26
C ARG A 271 -14.40 -24.32 12.87
N SER A 272 -13.94 -25.47 12.38
CA SER A 272 -12.53 -25.73 11.99
C SER A 272 -11.51 -25.78 13.15
N ILE A 273 -11.96 -25.89 14.41
CA ILE A 273 -11.06 -25.79 15.59
C ILE A 273 -10.71 -27.17 16.20
N LYS A 274 -11.53 -28.22 16.00
CA LYS A 274 -11.34 -29.53 16.67
C LYS A 274 -10.85 -30.58 15.67
N LEU A 275 -9.70 -31.19 15.97
CA LEU A 275 -9.12 -32.29 15.17
C LEU A 275 -9.86 -33.64 15.31
N ASP A 276 -10.69 -33.82 16.33
CA ASP A 276 -11.44 -35.04 16.64
C ASP A 276 -12.96 -34.88 16.47
N CYS A 277 -13.38 -33.86 15.69
CA CYS A 277 -14.78 -33.63 15.44
C CYS A 277 -15.43 -34.78 14.65
N ARG A 278 -16.44 -35.42 15.21
CA ARG A 278 -17.14 -36.56 14.57
C ARG A 278 -17.93 -36.15 13.32
N THR A 279 -18.37 -34.90 13.24
CA THR A 279 -19.18 -34.39 12.15
C THR A 279 -18.36 -34.18 10.89
N CYS A 280 -17.12 -33.72 10.97
CA CYS A 280 -16.24 -33.52 9.82
C CYS A 280 -14.99 -34.42 9.83
N ASN A 281 -14.92 -35.40 10.77
CA ASN A 281 -13.75 -36.27 10.93
C ASN A 281 -12.43 -35.49 11.09
N GLY A 282 -12.48 -34.33 11.74
CA GLY A 282 -11.31 -33.46 11.92
C GLY A 282 -10.96 -32.57 10.70
N GLU A 283 -11.67 -32.65 9.58
CA GLU A 283 -11.38 -31.84 8.38
C GLU A 283 -11.74 -30.35 8.52
N GLY A 284 -12.53 -29.98 9.53
CA GLY A 284 -13.01 -28.60 9.75
C GLY A 284 -14.07 -28.13 8.75
N SER A 285 -14.34 -28.93 7.70
CA SER A 285 -15.33 -28.66 6.67
C SER A 285 -16.16 -29.90 6.37
N ILE A 286 -17.37 -29.71 5.82
CA ILE A 286 -18.31 -30.73 5.41
C ILE A 286 -18.73 -30.52 3.95
N SER A 287 -19.12 -31.58 3.26
CA SER A 287 -19.66 -31.48 1.90
C SER A 287 -21.03 -30.79 1.88
N ARG A 288 -21.44 -30.31 0.69
CA ARG A 288 -22.76 -29.70 0.49
C ARG A 288 -23.90 -30.64 0.87
N GLU A 289 -23.79 -31.93 0.49
CA GLU A 289 -24.82 -32.93 0.84
C GLU A 289 -25.00 -32.99 2.36
N LYS A 290 -23.90 -33.09 3.09
CA LYS A 290 -23.95 -33.15 4.56
C LYS A 290 -24.44 -31.84 5.19
N ALA A 291 -24.08 -30.68 4.60
CA ALA A 291 -24.59 -29.38 5.03
C ALA A 291 -26.10 -29.21 4.79
N LEU A 292 -26.66 -29.90 3.81
CA LEU A 292 -28.10 -29.96 3.54
C LEU A 292 -28.85 -30.86 4.53
N GLU A 293 -28.22 -31.85 5.12
CA GLU A 293 -28.85 -32.76 6.09
C GLU A 293 -28.96 -32.15 7.50
N MET A 294 -28.20 -31.14 7.77
CA MET A 294 -28.18 -30.42 9.07
C MET A 294 -29.13 -29.23 9.07
#